data_5f8f6099480ecd3621d72129e73fd071
#
_entry.id   5f8f6099480ecd3621d72129e73fd071
#
_cell.length_a   1.000
_cell.length_b   1.000
_cell.length_c   1.000
_cell.angle_alpha   90.00
_cell.angle_beta   90.00
_cell.angle_gamma   90.00
#
_symmetry.space_group_name_H-M   'P 1'
#
loop_
_entity.id
_entity.type
_entity.pdbx_description
1 polymer ?
#
loop_
_entity_poly.entity_id
_entity_poly.type
_entity_poly.pdbx_seq_one_letter_code
_entity_poly.pdbx_strand_id
1 'polypeptide(L)'
;TTKRKVVVWLFAISFIVMILGVIPWERFGITIFKETAFLTGEPLGNWWFSELAVWFTLMAIIIGIVYGFNEKEIVSAIIDGAAEMVGVALIIGISRGVSFIMSATNLDVYVLNRASTALTGMSPILFTNMAFLIYIALAFLIPSTSGLASLSVPIFGPLAQTLGFAPE
;
A
#
# COMPACT_ATOMS: atom_id res chain seq x y z
N THR A 1 -1.85 -12.26 -32.33
CA THR A 1 -1.94 -13.63 -32.59
C THR A 1 -2.33 -14.33 -31.30
N THR A 2 -2.68 -15.62 -31.34
CA THR A 2 -3.32 -16.34 -30.23
C THR A 2 -2.51 -16.30 -28.94
N LYS A 3 -1.20 -16.49 -28.98
CA LYS A 3 -0.31 -16.40 -27.79
C LYS A 3 -0.42 -15.07 -27.06
N ARG A 4 -0.44 -13.96 -27.79
CA ARG A 4 -0.57 -12.62 -27.19
C ARG A 4 -1.90 -12.44 -26.45
N LYS A 5 -2.99 -12.99 -26.98
CA LYS A 5 -4.30 -12.95 -26.31
C LYS A 5 -4.29 -13.77 -25.03
N VAL A 6 -3.70 -14.97 -25.04
CA VAL A 6 -3.59 -15.82 -23.85
C VAL A 6 -2.79 -15.14 -22.75
N VAL A 7 -1.66 -14.51 -23.08
CA VAL A 7 -0.84 -13.77 -22.12
C VAL A 7 -1.61 -12.61 -21.48
N VAL A 8 -2.37 -11.85 -22.28
CA VAL A 8 -3.22 -10.76 -21.75
C VAL A 8 -4.28 -11.29 -20.80
N TRP A 9 -4.90 -12.43 -21.11
CA TRP A 9 -5.87 -13.05 -20.21
C TRP A 9 -5.23 -13.58 -18.93
N LEU A 10 -4.07 -14.22 -19.00
CA LEU A 10 -3.33 -14.67 -17.80
C LEU A 10 -2.94 -13.47 -16.92
N PHE A 11 -2.50 -12.37 -17.54
CA PHE A 11 -2.20 -11.16 -16.81
C PHE A 11 -3.44 -10.58 -16.12
N ALA A 12 -4.57 -10.49 -16.81
CA ALA A 12 -5.84 -10.05 -16.21
C ALA A 12 -6.28 -10.97 -15.06
N ILE A 13 -6.20 -12.30 -15.25
CA ILE A 13 -6.52 -13.28 -14.22
C ILE A 13 -5.62 -13.10 -12.98
N SER A 14 -4.32 -12.81 -13.16
CA SER A 14 -3.41 -12.59 -12.03
C SER A 14 -3.87 -11.45 -11.12
N PHE A 15 -4.39 -10.36 -11.69
CA PHE A 15 -4.95 -9.25 -10.91
C PHE A 15 -6.31 -9.59 -10.27
N ILE A 16 -7.15 -10.34 -10.95
CA ILE A 16 -8.43 -10.81 -10.37
C ILE A 16 -8.16 -11.67 -9.14
N VAL A 17 -7.23 -12.63 -9.23
CA VAL A 17 -6.85 -13.49 -8.11
C VAL A 17 -6.18 -12.69 -6.99
N MET A 18 -5.36 -11.69 -7.31
CA MET A 18 -4.81 -10.76 -6.32
C MET A 18 -5.93 -10.07 -5.52
N ILE A 19 -6.94 -9.53 -6.20
CA ILE A 19 -8.09 -8.88 -5.55
C ILE A 19 -8.82 -9.87 -4.64
N LEU A 20 -9.06 -11.11 -5.12
CA LEU A 20 -9.67 -12.18 -4.31
C LEU A 20 -8.79 -12.55 -3.11
N GLY A 21 -7.47 -12.50 -3.26
CA GLY A 21 -6.51 -12.79 -2.18
C GLY A 21 -6.52 -11.76 -1.06
N VAL A 22 -6.76 -10.49 -1.37
CA VAL A 22 -6.69 -9.38 -0.41
C VAL A 22 -8.03 -9.11 0.30
N ILE A 23 -9.17 -9.42 -0.34
CA ILE A 23 -10.50 -9.19 0.26
C ILE A 23 -10.72 -10.16 1.44
N PRO A 24 -10.99 -9.67 2.66
CA PRO A 24 -11.18 -10.52 3.84
C PRO A 24 -12.55 -11.22 3.82
N TRP A 25 -12.64 -12.32 3.10
CA TRP A 25 -13.89 -13.08 2.84
C TRP A 25 -14.56 -13.58 4.11
N GLU A 26 -13.79 -13.90 5.14
CA GLU A 26 -14.32 -14.35 6.43
C GLU A 26 -15.25 -13.32 7.09
N ARG A 27 -14.98 -12.02 6.87
CA ARG A 27 -15.85 -10.95 7.38
C ARG A 27 -17.23 -10.93 6.73
N PHE A 28 -17.34 -11.51 5.52
CA PHE A 28 -18.60 -11.65 4.79
C PHE A 28 -19.25 -13.04 4.98
N GLY A 29 -18.69 -13.87 5.87
CA GLY A 29 -19.20 -15.22 6.12
C GLY A 29 -18.86 -16.24 5.03
N ILE A 30 -17.97 -15.90 4.10
CA ILE A 30 -17.56 -16.77 2.98
C ILE A 30 -16.32 -17.55 3.40
N THR A 31 -16.46 -18.88 3.53
CA THR A 31 -15.38 -19.78 4.02
C THR A 31 -14.83 -20.72 2.97
N ILE A 32 -15.30 -20.64 1.71
CA ILE A 32 -14.91 -21.53 0.62
C ILE A 32 -13.42 -21.46 0.24
N PHE A 33 -12.75 -20.36 0.61
CA PHE A 33 -11.35 -20.10 0.27
C PHE A 33 -10.34 -20.63 1.30
N LYS A 34 -10.79 -21.24 2.41
CA LYS A 34 -9.89 -21.68 3.51
C LYS A 34 -8.83 -22.71 3.08
N GLU A 35 -9.12 -23.51 2.07
CA GLU A 35 -8.22 -24.57 1.59
C GLU A 35 -7.28 -24.10 0.47
N THR A 36 -7.23 -22.82 0.16
CA THR A 36 -6.41 -22.29 -0.94
C THR A 36 -4.97 -21.93 -0.53
N ALA A 37 -4.58 -22.21 0.71
CA ALA A 37 -3.25 -21.90 1.25
C ALA A 37 -2.08 -22.56 0.47
N PHE A 38 -2.34 -23.60 -0.33
CA PHE A 38 -1.32 -24.27 -1.14
C PHE A 38 -0.71 -23.36 -2.23
N LEU A 39 -1.37 -22.25 -2.60
CA LEU A 39 -0.89 -21.33 -3.64
C LEU A 39 0.26 -20.45 -3.16
N THR A 40 0.15 -19.92 -1.95
CA THR A 40 1.06 -18.88 -1.44
C THR A 40 1.45 -19.08 0.03
N GLY A 41 0.91 -20.10 0.68
CA GLY A 41 1.10 -20.37 2.11
C GLY A 41 -0.04 -19.85 2.99
N GLU A 42 -0.81 -18.87 2.52
CA GLU A 42 -2.00 -18.35 3.20
C GLU A 42 -3.24 -18.46 2.30
N PRO A 43 -4.43 -18.68 2.88
CA PRO A 43 -5.67 -18.79 2.11
C PRO A 43 -6.05 -17.46 1.47
N LEU A 44 -6.79 -17.53 0.37
CA LEU A 44 -7.39 -16.34 -0.27
C LEU A 44 -8.26 -15.58 0.74
N GLY A 45 -7.98 -14.30 0.89
CA GLY A 45 -8.63 -13.44 1.87
C GLY A 45 -7.72 -13.00 3.02
N ASN A 46 -6.54 -13.63 3.16
CA ASN A 46 -5.53 -13.30 4.15
C ASN A 46 -4.20 -12.88 3.50
N TRP A 47 -4.20 -12.62 2.20
CA TRP A 47 -2.98 -12.26 1.50
C TRP A 47 -2.48 -10.88 1.87
N TRP A 48 -1.17 -10.79 2.11
CA TRP A 48 -0.43 -9.58 2.34
C TRP A 48 0.74 -9.48 1.35
N PHE A 49 1.74 -8.67 1.62
CA PHE A 49 2.85 -8.43 0.68
C PHE A 49 3.64 -9.69 0.31
N SER A 50 3.85 -10.61 1.24
CA SER A 50 4.57 -11.87 1.00
C SER A 50 3.84 -12.76 0.01
N GLU A 51 2.55 -12.97 0.21
CA GLU A 51 1.71 -13.82 -0.63
C GLU A 51 1.55 -13.21 -2.03
N LEU A 52 1.41 -11.87 -2.09
CA LEU A 52 1.38 -11.15 -3.37
C LEU A 52 2.69 -11.30 -4.14
N ALA A 53 3.84 -11.22 -3.47
CA ALA A 53 5.13 -11.41 -4.10
C ALA A 53 5.28 -12.84 -4.66
N VAL A 54 4.89 -13.86 -3.89
CA VAL A 54 4.89 -15.26 -4.34
C VAL A 54 3.96 -15.44 -5.53
N TRP A 55 2.73 -14.94 -5.44
CA TRP A 55 1.72 -15.05 -6.50
C TRP A 55 2.20 -14.42 -7.81
N PHE A 56 2.65 -13.18 -7.80
CA PHE A 56 3.11 -12.52 -9.02
C PHE A 56 4.38 -13.15 -9.59
N THR A 57 5.27 -13.69 -8.75
CA THR A 57 6.43 -14.44 -9.22
C THR A 57 6.02 -15.72 -9.95
N LEU A 58 5.09 -16.49 -9.38
CA LEU A 58 4.53 -17.69 -10.02
C LEU A 58 3.87 -17.34 -11.36
N MET A 59 3.04 -16.30 -11.39
CA MET A 59 2.36 -15.86 -12.61
C MET A 59 3.35 -15.35 -13.67
N ALA A 60 4.40 -14.66 -13.28
CA ALA A 60 5.46 -14.23 -14.22
C ALA A 60 6.14 -15.44 -14.89
N ILE A 61 6.45 -16.48 -14.13
CA ILE A 61 7.03 -17.72 -14.65
C ILE A 61 6.04 -18.42 -15.60
N ILE A 62 4.78 -18.57 -15.19
CA ILE A 62 3.74 -19.20 -16.01
C ILE A 62 3.54 -18.44 -17.33
N ILE A 63 3.44 -17.13 -17.27
CA ILE A 63 3.29 -16.27 -18.46
C ILE A 63 4.51 -16.40 -19.37
N GLY A 64 5.72 -16.42 -18.82
CA GLY A 64 6.95 -16.61 -19.57
C GLY A 64 6.97 -17.92 -20.33
N ILE A 65 6.62 -19.03 -19.66
CA ILE A 65 6.53 -20.38 -20.26
C ILE A 65 5.46 -20.41 -21.38
N VAL A 66 4.28 -19.88 -21.12
CA VAL A 66 3.17 -19.87 -22.09
C VAL A 66 3.50 -19.01 -23.31
N TYR A 67 4.22 -17.91 -23.11
CA TYR A 67 4.71 -17.08 -24.22
C TYR A 67 5.77 -17.80 -25.05
N GLY A 68 6.53 -18.71 -24.43
CA GLY A 68 7.57 -19.52 -25.05
C GLY A 68 8.98 -19.03 -24.75
N PHE A 69 9.14 -18.32 -23.65
CA PHE A 69 10.47 -17.94 -23.13
C PHE A 69 11.24 -19.19 -22.65
N ASN A 70 12.52 -19.21 -22.90
CA ASN A 70 13.44 -20.19 -22.29
C ASN A 70 13.81 -19.75 -20.86
N GLU A 71 14.46 -20.64 -20.11
CA GLU A 71 14.86 -20.40 -18.71
C GLU A 71 15.68 -19.12 -18.55
N LYS A 72 16.64 -18.87 -19.45
CA LYS A 72 17.50 -17.67 -19.38
C LYS A 72 16.71 -16.39 -19.59
N GLU A 73 15.74 -16.39 -20.49
CA GLU A 73 14.88 -15.24 -20.77
C GLU A 73 13.96 -14.94 -19.60
N ILE A 74 13.41 -15.95 -18.93
CA ILE A 74 12.59 -15.80 -17.74
C ILE A 74 13.42 -15.22 -16.59
N VAL A 75 14.61 -15.79 -16.34
CA VAL A 75 15.51 -15.30 -15.28
C VAL A 75 15.98 -13.88 -15.57
N SER A 76 16.34 -13.56 -16.83
CA SER A 76 16.72 -12.19 -17.21
C SER A 76 15.57 -11.20 -16.95
N ALA A 77 14.35 -11.52 -17.35
CA ALA A 77 13.20 -10.66 -17.12
C ALA A 77 12.91 -10.40 -15.63
N ILE A 78 13.11 -11.41 -14.77
CA ILE A 78 12.98 -11.26 -13.32
C ILE A 78 14.09 -10.35 -12.77
N ILE A 79 15.34 -10.55 -13.21
CA ILE A 79 16.49 -9.73 -12.78
C ILE A 79 16.31 -8.27 -13.23
N ASP A 80 15.87 -8.04 -14.46
CA ASP A 80 15.63 -6.71 -15.00
C ASP A 80 14.54 -5.98 -14.19
N GLY A 81 13.43 -6.67 -13.89
CA GLY A 81 12.37 -6.12 -13.05
C GLY A 81 12.85 -5.84 -11.61
N ALA A 82 13.67 -6.71 -11.02
CA ALA A 82 14.26 -6.48 -9.71
C ALA A 82 15.23 -5.27 -9.71
N ALA A 83 16.02 -5.12 -10.77
CA ALA A 83 16.94 -3.99 -10.92
C ALA A 83 16.19 -2.64 -10.96
N GLU A 84 15.06 -2.57 -11.65
CA GLU A 84 14.21 -1.37 -11.67
C GLU A 84 13.69 -1.01 -10.26
N MET A 85 13.45 -2.01 -9.40
CA MET A 85 12.95 -1.80 -8.03
C MET A 85 14.04 -1.36 -7.03
N VAL A 86 15.31 -1.49 -7.35
CA VAL A 86 16.42 -1.08 -6.45
C VAL A 86 16.32 0.40 -6.09
N GLY A 87 16.04 1.27 -7.07
CA GLY A 87 15.85 2.70 -6.81
C GLY A 87 14.70 2.99 -5.83
N VAL A 88 13.58 2.29 -5.99
CA VAL A 88 12.41 2.42 -5.10
C VAL A 88 12.78 1.93 -3.69
N ALA A 89 13.47 0.80 -3.56
CA ALA A 89 13.91 0.27 -2.27
C ALA A 89 14.85 1.23 -1.52
N LEU A 90 15.78 1.86 -2.23
CA LEU A 90 16.66 2.88 -1.67
C LEU A 90 15.89 4.12 -1.19
N ILE A 91 14.95 4.62 -1.98
CA ILE A 91 14.08 5.75 -1.60
C ILE A 91 13.28 5.41 -0.34
N ILE A 92 12.71 4.21 -0.26
CA ILE A 92 11.99 3.74 0.94
C ILE A 92 12.91 3.71 2.15
N GLY A 93 14.14 3.18 1.99
CA GLY A 93 15.13 3.12 3.06
C GLY A 93 15.51 4.51 3.59
N ILE A 94 15.80 5.46 2.69
CA ILE A 94 16.11 6.85 3.04
C ILE A 94 14.92 7.53 3.72
N SER A 95 13.71 7.36 3.18
CA SER A 95 12.48 7.93 3.76
C SER A 95 12.21 7.40 5.17
N ARG A 96 12.47 6.11 5.41
CA ARG A 96 12.39 5.53 6.77
C ARG A 96 13.41 6.15 7.73
N GLY A 97 14.64 6.41 7.26
CA GLY A 97 15.67 7.11 8.03
C GLY A 97 15.23 8.52 8.41
N VAL A 98 14.68 9.28 7.47
CA VAL A 98 14.14 10.63 7.73
C VAL A 98 13.01 10.57 8.76
N SER A 99 12.04 9.65 8.59
CA SER A 99 10.94 9.48 9.55
C SER A 99 11.44 9.12 10.94
N PHE A 100 12.46 8.27 11.05
CA PHE A 100 13.07 7.91 12.32
C PHE A 100 13.68 9.13 13.02
N ILE A 101 14.44 9.95 12.30
CA ILE A 101 15.04 11.18 12.85
C ILE A 101 13.95 12.16 13.30
N MET A 102 12.90 12.35 12.51
CA MET A 102 11.77 13.21 12.86
C MET A 102 11.10 12.77 14.15
N SER A 103 10.81 11.47 14.30
CA SER A 103 10.20 10.93 15.51
C SER A 103 11.14 10.98 16.72
N ALA A 104 12.43 10.69 16.55
CA ALA A 104 13.43 10.78 17.61
C ALA A 104 13.62 12.20 18.14
N THR A 105 13.39 13.22 17.31
CA THR A 105 13.49 14.63 17.66
C THR A 105 12.12 15.26 18.04
N ASN A 106 11.02 14.51 18.00
CA ASN A 106 9.65 14.99 18.12
C ASN A 106 9.28 16.11 17.12
N LEU A 107 10.00 16.20 16.02
CA LEU A 107 9.75 17.20 14.99
C LEU A 107 8.41 16.96 14.27
N ASP A 108 8.03 15.70 14.07
CA ASP A 108 6.73 15.28 13.55
C ASP A 108 5.57 15.82 14.39
N VAL A 109 5.64 15.64 15.72
CA VAL A 109 4.65 16.16 16.68
C VAL A 109 4.63 17.69 16.67
N TYR A 110 5.81 18.34 16.59
CA TYR A 110 5.89 19.80 16.51
C TYR A 110 5.21 20.36 15.26
N VAL A 111 5.48 19.77 14.09
CA VAL A 111 4.88 20.17 12.81
C VAL A 111 3.36 19.97 12.85
N LEU A 112 2.88 18.83 13.37
CA LEU A 112 1.46 18.55 13.52
C LEU A 112 0.76 19.52 14.46
N ASN A 113 1.36 19.86 15.61
CA ASN A 113 0.81 20.83 16.53
C ASN A 113 0.72 22.24 15.90
N ARG A 114 1.73 22.64 15.12
CA ARG A 114 1.68 23.92 14.39
C ARG A 114 0.57 23.93 13.34
N ALA A 115 0.43 22.84 12.60
CA ALA A 115 -0.65 22.69 11.63
C ALA A 115 -2.04 22.72 12.29
N SER A 116 -2.22 22.02 13.42
CA SER A 116 -3.45 22.04 14.21
C SER A 116 -3.80 23.44 14.72
N THR A 117 -2.81 24.16 15.24
CA THR A 117 -3.02 25.55 15.71
C THR A 117 -3.47 26.47 14.56
N ALA A 118 -2.91 26.29 13.37
CA ALA A 118 -3.31 27.07 12.19
C ALA A 118 -4.74 26.78 11.72
N LEU A 119 -5.27 25.60 12.04
CA LEU A 119 -6.63 25.17 11.67
C LEU A 119 -7.68 25.56 12.73
N THR A 120 -7.26 25.98 13.91
CA THR A 120 -8.18 26.31 15.01
C THR A 120 -9.04 27.52 14.66
N GLY A 121 -10.36 27.39 14.86
CA GLY A 121 -11.33 28.48 14.60
C GLY A 121 -11.77 28.62 13.14
N MET A 122 -11.35 27.71 12.24
CA MET A 122 -11.83 27.69 10.86
C MET A 122 -13.25 27.12 10.77
N SER A 123 -13.97 27.48 9.69
CA SER A 123 -15.25 26.81 9.38
C SER A 123 -15.00 25.35 8.98
N PRO A 124 -15.98 24.43 9.18
CA PRO A 124 -15.83 23.00 8.85
C PRO A 124 -15.34 22.75 7.42
N ILE A 125 -15.88 23.47 6.44
CA ILE A 125 -15.49 23.33 5.03
C ILE A 125 -14.03 23.75 4.82
N LEU A 126 -13.63 24.89 5.39
CA LEU A 126 -12.26 25.39 5.26
C LEU A 126 -11.27 24.47 5.99
N PHE A 127 -11.65 23.99 7.17
CA PHE A 127 -10.88 23.00 7.93
C PHE A 127 -10.59 21.75 7.09
N THR A 128 -11.62 21.14 6.46
CA THR A 128 -11.46 19.92 5.66
C THR A 128 -10.49 20.16 4.49
N ASN A 129 -10.65 21.25 3.76
CA ASN A 129 -9.78 21.55 2.62
C ASN A 129 -8.33 21.84 3.06
N MET A 130 -8.14 22.60 4.11
CA MET A 130 -6.80 22.89 4.61
C MET A 130 -6.14 21.66 5.24
N ALA A 131 -6.88 20.87 6.01
CA ALA A 131 -6.39 19.61 6.55
C ALA A 131 -5.95 18.66 5.42
N PHE A 132 -6.72 18.55 4.35
CA PHE A 132 -6.34 17.75 3.19
C PHE A 132 -5.00 18.20 2.57
N LEU A 133 -4.80 19.51 2.37
CA LEU A 133 -3.53 20.05 1.85
C LEU A 133 -2.37 19.79 2.82
N ILE A 134 -2.60 19.94 4.12
CA ILE A 134 -1.61 19.65 5.16
C ILE A 134 -1.25 18.15 5.15
N TYR A 135 -2.24 17.25 5.03
CA TYR A 135 -1.99 15.83 4.94
C TYR A 135 -1.19 15.44 3.70
N ILE A 136 -1.42 16.07 2.55
CA ILE A 136 -0.58 15.88 1.36
C ILE A 136 0.87 16.27 1.67
N ALA A 137 1.10 17.43 2.28
CA ALA A 137 2.45 17.88 2.62
C ALA A 137 3.11 16.95 3.66
N LEU A 138 2.36 16.50 4.68
CA LEU A 138 2.84 15.59 5.70
C LEU A 138 3.17 14.20 5.12
N ALA A 139 2.45 13.74 4.10
CA ALA A 139 2.73 12.47 3.45
C ALA A 139 4.09 12.43 2.75
N PHE A 140 4.66 13.57 2.35
CA PHE A 140 6.04 13.66 1.88
C PHE A 140 7.06 13.50 3.01
N LEU A 141 6.73 13.97 4.21
CA LEU A 141 7.60 13.89 5.38
C LEU A 141 7.50 12.54 6.09
N ILE A 142 6.29 11.99 6.14
CA ILE A 142 5.98 10.72 6.82
C ILE A 142 5.41 9.75 5.78
N PRO A 143 6.25 9.01 5.06
CA PRO A 143 5.82 8.16 3.93
C PRO A 143 5.08 6.88 4.35
N SER A 144 4.71 6.75 5.62
CA SER A 144 3.92 5.64 6.16
C SER A 144 2.51 6.10 6.49
N THR A 145 1.51 5.57 5.80
CA THR A 145 0.09 5.93 6.02
C THR A 145 -0.35 5.65 7.44
N SER A 146 0.00 4.48 7.99
CA SER A 146 -0.31 4.11 9.38
C SER A 146 0.47 4.97 10.39
N GLY A 147 1.73 5.28 10.09
CA GLY A 147 2.56 6.18 10.90
C GLY A 147 1.98 7.58 10.94
N LEU A 148 1.62 8.14 9.78
CA LEU A 148 0.97 9.44 9.70
C LEU A 148 -0.36 9.46 10.45
N ALA A 149 -1.21 8.45 10.28
CA ALA A 149 -2.47 8.35 10.99
C ALA A 149 -2.29 8.26 12.51
N SER A 150 -1.40 7.41 13.00
CA SER A 150 -1.17 7.23 14.44
C SER A 150 -0.67 8.50 15.14
N LEU A 151 0.07 9.35 14.44
CA LEU A 151 0.54 10.63 14.95
C LEU A 151 -0.50 11.75 14.82
N SER A 152 -1.22 11.79 13.71
CA SER A 152 -2.11 12.90 13.38
C SER A 152 -3.50 12.80 13.98
N VAL A 153 -4.08 11.59 14.05
CA VAL A 153 -5.45 11.40 14.55
C VAL A 153 -5.63 11.88 15.99
N PRO A 154 -4.71 11.62 16.94
CA PRO A 154 -4.82 12.15 18.30
C PRO A 154 -4.80 13.68 18.38
N ILE A 155 -4.27 14.37 17.36
CA ILE A 155 -4.16 15.83 17.32
C ILE A 155 -5.33 16.44 16.54
N PHE A 156 -5.59 15.96 15.32
CA PHE A 156 -6.64 16.51 14.47
C PHE A 156 -8.05 16.01 14.81
N GLY A 157 -8.17 14.81 15.41
CA GLY A 157 -9.47 14.23 15.79
C GLY A 157 -10.24 15.11 16.78
N PRO A 158 -9.67 15.47 17.95
CA PRO A 158 -10.32 16.38 18.89
C PRO A 158 -10.66 17.74 18.26
N LEU A 159 -9.78 18.27 17.40
CA LEU A 159 -10.03 19.54 16.71
C LEU A 159 -11.22 19.44 15.75
N ALA A 160 -11.33 18.35 14.99
CA ALA A 160 -12.46 18.09 14.11
C ALA A 160 -13.79 17.99 14.90
N GLN A 161 -13.76 17.32 16.06
CA GLN A 161 -14.94 17.21 16.95
C GLN A 161 -15.41 18.59 17.43
N THR A 162 -14.51 19.51 17.76
CA THR A 162 -14.88 20.88 18.16
C THR A 162 -15.56 21.66 17.03
N LEU A 163 -15.38 21.24 15.79
CA LEU A 163 -16.00 21.81 14.59
C LEU A 163 -17.29 21.09 14.18
N GLY A 164 -17.75 20.11 14.98
CA GLY A 164 -19.02 19.40 14.77
C GLY A 164 -18.92 18.14 13.89
N PHE A 165 -17.70 17.63 13.62
CA PHE A 165 -17.56 16.33 12.97
C PHE A 165 -17.84 15.20 13.97
N ALA A 166 -18.61 14.19 13.53
CA ALA A 166 -18.85 13.00 14.35
C ALA A 166 -17.59 12.18 14.55
N PRO A 167 -17.33 11.61 15.74
CA PRO A 167 -16.29 10.62 15.94
C PRO A 167 -16.75 9.31 15.29
N GLU A 168 -16.17 8.90 14.20
CA GLU A 168 -16.36 7.58 13.57
C GLU A 168 -15.11 6.72 13.69
#